data_43ac431b3e0c24e895a89cee1f3a7b60
#
_entry.id   43ac431b3e0c24e895a89cee1f3a7b60
#
_cell.length_a   1.000
_cell.length_b   1.000
_cell.length_c   1.000
_cell.angle_alpha   90.00
_cell.angle_beta   90.00
_cell.angle_gamma   90.00
#
_symmetry.space_group_name_H-M   'P 1'
#
loop_
_entity.id
_entity.type
_entity.pdbx_description
1 polymer ?
#
loop_
_entity_poly.entity_id
_entity_poly.type
_entity_poly.pdbx_seq_one_letter_code
_entity_poly.pdbx_strand_id
1 'polypeptide(L)'
;AAGVFATWPGTMGIAAAVRGNGPELIDSFARCIRMEWDAVGMKKGYMYMADVMTDPRWQRSYGTFGEDPELVCAIMERLIPGIQGSSRGVTRDGVAVTIKHFPGGGARENGFDPHYVQGQWNVYQTEDSLRTYHLPAFRTAIEKKASSIMPYYAKPSAAKSRPQYGPGGDVMEMKPVGFAFNRAFIQGLLREQMGFEGYVNSDSGISNKMAWGVEELDVPSRIALAVNTGVDIISGSLDVFAAREAYERGRNGYYTAQGHPVPQGYRAGDLVLTDEALTRAVTRTLKEKFELGMFDNP
;
A
#
# COMPACT_ATOMS: atom_id res chain seq x y z
N ALA A 1 9.28 -7.37 18.62
CA ALA A 1 9.00 -6.78 19.96
C ALA A 1 8.65 -7.86 21.00
N ALA A 2 9.11 -9.10 20.76
CA ALA A 2 8.82 -10.20 21.67
C ALA A 2 9.36 -9.91 23.08
N GLY A 3 8.49 -10.07 24.09
CA GLY A 3 8.83 -9.93 25.50
C GLY A 3 8.68 -8.55 26.12
N VAL A 4 8.33 -7.50 25.33
CA VAL A 4 8.10 -6.14 25.85
C VAL A 4 6.63 -5.76 25.84
N PHE A 5 5.91 -6.17 24.77
CA PHE A 5 4.51 -5.86 24.57
C PHE A 5 3.58 -7.02 24.94
N ALA A 6 2.31 -6.73 25.17
CA ALA A 6 1.29 -7.74 25.38
C ALA A 6 1.27 -8.76 24.22
N THR A 7 1.17 -10.03 24.57
CA THR A 7 1.12 -11.12 23.59
C THR A 7 -0.32 -11.39 23.19
N TRP A 8 -0.63 -11.18 21.93
CA TRP A 8 -1.91 -11.50 21.31
C TRP A 8 -1.77 -12.69 20.37
N PRO A 9 -2.85 -13.42 20.09
CA PRO A 9 -2.85 -14.41 19.00
C PRO A 9 -2.46 -13.77 17.67
N GLY A 10 -1.99 -14.57 16.72
CA GLY A 10 -1.81 -14.13 15.34
C GLY A 10 -3.15 -13.63 14.74
N THR A 11 -3.08 -12.89 13.63
CA THR A 11 -4.26 -12.25 13.00
C THR A 11 -5.39 -13.21 12.69
N MET A 12 -5.09 -14.43 12.24
CA MET A 12 -6.09 -15.50 12.05
C MET A 12 -6.76 -15.91 13.36
N GLY A 13 -6.00 -15.99 14.45
CA GLY A 13 -6.54 -16.28 15.78
C GLY A 13 -7.42 -15.14 16.32
N ILE A 14 -7.04 -13.90 16.06
CA ILE A 14 -7.87 -12.71 16.37
C ILE A 14 -9.16 -12.76 15.57
N ALA A 15 -9.10 -13.04 14.27
CA ALA A 15 -10.27 -13.16 13.41
C ALA A 15 -11.23 -14.26 13.87
N ALA A 16 -10.70 -15.42 14.27
CA ALA A 16 -11.50 -16.51 14.85
C ALA A 16 -12.18 -16.09 16.17
N ALA A 17 -11.46 -15.37 17.04
CA ALA A 17 -12.01 -14.85 18.28
C ALA A 17 -13.12 -13.81 18.03
N VAL A 18 -12.94 -12.92 17.06
CA VAL A 18 -13.96 -11.95 16.62
C VAL A 18 -15.21 -12.67 16.11
N ARG A 19 -15.02 -13.73 15.32
CA ARG A 19 -16.16 -14.53 14.79
C ARG A 19 -16.98 -15.15 15.91
N GLY A 20 -16.34 -15.56 17.00
CA GLY A 20 -17.04 -16.19 18.14
C GLY A 20 -17.58 -15.21 19.18
N ASN A 21 -16.98 -14.02 19.33
CA ASN A 21 -17.27 -13.09 20.42
C ASN A 21 -17.73 -11.70 19.97
N GLY A 22 -17.75 -11.44 18.66
CA GLY A 22 -18.08 -10.12 18.10
C GLY A 22 -16.86 -9.22 17.86
N PRO A 23 -17.03 -8.19 17.01
CA PRO A 23 -15.95 -7.29 16.61
C PRO A 23 -15.46 -6.34 17.71
N GLU A 24 -16.19 -6.22 18.83
CA GLU A 24 -15.84 -5.38 20.00
C GLU A 24 -14.50 -5.78 20.63
N LEU A 25 -14.08 -7.04 20.45
CA LEU A 25 -12.75 -7.52 20.88
C LEU A 25 -11.63 -6.67 20.28
N ILE A 26 -11.82 -6.16 19.07
CA ILE A 26 -10.83 -5.34 18.38
C ILE A 26 -10.58 -4.03 19.09
N ASP A 27 -11.55 -3.47 19.79
CA ASP A 27 -11.36 -2.20 20.54
C ASP A 27 -10.28 -2.34 21.61
N SER A 28 -10.29 -3.47 22.34
CA SER A 28 -9.27 -3.76 23.36
C SER A 28 -7.90 -4.03 22.73
N PHE A 29 -7.87 -4.80 21.63
CA PHE A 29 -6.65 -5.10 20.89
C PHE A 29 -6.00 -3.82 20.33
N ALA A 30 -6.77 -2.99 19.64
CA ALA A 30 -6.29 -1.75 19.04
C ALA A 30 -5.82 -0.74 20.10
N ARG A 31 -6.57 -0.61 21.19
CA ARG A 31 -6.18 0.24 22.32
C ARG A 31 -4.88 -0.22 22.97
N CYS A 32 -4.70 -1.51 23.16
CA CYS A 32 -3.47 -2.07 23.72
C CYS A 32 -2.25 -1.71 22.86
N ILE A 33 -2.36 -1.93 21.53
CA ILE A 33 -1.30 -1.55 20.59
C ILE A 33 -0.99 -0.07 20.69
N ARG A 34 -2.01 0.80 20.63
CA ARG A 34 -1.83 2.25 20.71
C ARG A 34 -1.09 2.66 21.97
N MET A 35 -1.55 2.19 23.13
CA MET A 35 -0.96 2.57 24.41
C MET A 35 0.48 2.08 24.56
N GLU A 36 0.77 0.84 24.17
CA GLU A 36 2.10 0.26 24.29
C GLU A 36 3.10 0.91 23.33
N TRP A 37 2.67 1.17 22.09
CA TRP A 37 3.54 1.79 21.09
C TRP A 37 3.78 3.26 21.37
N ASP A 38 2.75 4.00 21.82
CA ASP A 38 2.90 5.39 22.24
C ASP A 38 3.86 5.51 23.42
N ALA A 39 3.73 4.62 24.42
CA ALA A 39 4.60 4.61 25.60
C ALA A 39 6.10 4.43 25.29
N VAL A 40 6.44 3.80 24.18
CA VAL A 40 7.84 3.63 23.73
C VAL A 40 8.23 4.56 22.58
N GLY A 41 7.36 5.53 22.24
CA GLY A 41 7.61 6.51 21.18
C GLY A 41 7.46 5.98 19.76
N MET A 42 6.86 4.81 19.56
CA MET A 42 6.60 4.25 18.24
C MET A 42 5.32 4.84 17.63
N LYS A 43 5.46 5.79 16.73
CA LYS A 43 4.34 6.55 16.16
C LYS A 43 3.83 6.03 14.82
N LYS A 44 4.45 4.96 14.26
CA LYS A 44 4.08 4.41 12.95
C LYS A 44 4.21 2.90 12.89
N GLY A 45 3.16 2.23 12.37
CA GLY A 45 3.17 0.80 12.11
C GLY A 45 2.86 0.44 10.66
N TYR A 46 3.63 -0.50 10.07
CA TYR A 46 3.33 -1.10 8.76
C TYR A 46 2.36 -2.27 8.96
N MET A 47 1.16 -1.95 9.38
CA MET A 47 0.11 -2.89 9.79
C MET A 47 -1.27 -2.24 9.63
N TYR A 48 -2.31 -3.01 9.38
CA TYR A 48 -2.37 -4.45 9.20
C TYR A 48 -2.63 -4.83 7.73
N MET A 49 -2.61 -6.14 7.43
CA MET A 49 -3.02 -6.65 6.14
C MET A 49 -4.55 -6.58 6.02
N ALA A 50 -5.04 -5.76 5.08
CA ALA A 50 -6.44 -5.76 4.65
C ALA A 50 -6.67 -6.76 3.51
N ASP A 51 -5.63 -7.53 3.19
CA ASP A 51 -5.69 -8.60 2.21
C ASP A 51 -6.70 -9.66 2.63
N VAL A 52 -7.61 -10.03 1.72
CA VAL A 52 -8.49 -11.18 1.87
C VAL A 52 -7.80 -12.39 1.24
N MET A 53 -7.72 -13.48 1.99
CA MET A 53 -7.09 -14.73 1.56
C MET A 53 -7.99 -15.48 0.59
N THR A 54 -7.83 -15.25 -0.72
CA THR A 54 -8.58 -15.97 -1.76
C THR A 54 -7.87 -17.22 -2.28
N ASP A 55 -6.61 -17.42 -1.92
CA ASP A 55 -5.86 -18.67 -2.16
C ASP A 55 -5.19 -19.14 -0.86
N PRO A 56 -5.64 -20.25 -0.26
CA PRO A 56 -5.08 -20.75 1.01
C PRO A 56 -3.63 -21.24 0.90
N ARG A 57 -3.11 -21.46 -0.32
CA ARG A 57 -1.72 -21.83 -0.56
C ARG A 57 -0.77 -20.65 -0.40
N TRP A 58 -1.28 -19.41 -0.40
CA TRP A 58 -0.47 -18.22 -0.24
C TRP A 58 0.22 -18.21 1.12
N GLN A 59 1.56 -18.24 1.10
CA GLN A 59 2.37 -18.36 2.32
C GLN A 59 2.20 -17.21 3.32
N ARG A 60 1.62 -16.06 2.92
CA ARG A 60 1.34 -14.94 3.82
C ARG A 60 -0.09 -14.95 4.37
N SER A 61 -0.88 -15.97 4.08
CA SER A 61 -2.25 -16.12 4.61
C SER A 61 -2.31 -15.99 6.13
N TYR A 62 -1.29 -16.45 6.85
CA TYR A 62 -1.19 -16.33 8.31
C TYR A 62 -1.23 -14.88 8.83
N GLY A 63 -0.85 -13.90 8.01
CA GLY A 63 -0.87 -12.48 8.35
C GLY A 63 -2.18 -11.76 8.01
N THR A 64 -3.13 -12.46 7.38
CA THR A 64 -4.47 -11.93 7.06
C THR A 64 -5.45 -12.16 8.20
N PHE A 65 -6.63 -11.53 8.11
CA PHE A 65 -7.77 -11.83 8.97
C PHE A 65 -8.72 -12.87 8.36
N GLY A 66 -8.27 -13.62 7.34
CA GLY A 66 -8.99 -14.72 6.73
C GLY A 66 -9.53 -14.44 5.33
N GLU A 67 -10.51 -15.25 4.94
CA GLU A 67 -11.07 -15.30 3.58
C GLU A 67 -12.39 -14.54 3.42
N ASP A 68 -13.00 -14.12 4.53
CA ASP A 68 -14.29 -13.46 4.56
C ASP A 68 -14.10 -11.93 4.51
N PRO A 69 -14.45 -11.26 3.39
CA PRO A 69 -14.27 -9.82 3.27
C PRO A 69 -15.12 -9.02 4.25
N GLU A 70 -16.30 -9.50 4.65
CA GLU A 70 -17.16 -8.83 5.63
C GLU A 70 -16.51 -8.82 7.01
N LEU A 71 -15.92 -9.95 7.43
CA LEU A 71 -15.17 -10.05 8.68
C LEU A 71 -13.94 -9.11 8.66
N VAL A 72 -13.20 -9.08 7.56
CA VAL A 72 -12.04 -8.19 7.43
C VAL A 72 -12.48 -6.72 7.50
N CYS A 73 -13.56 -6.34 6.85
CA CYS A 73 -14.14 -5.00 6.95
C CYS A 73 -14.54 -4.65 8.39
N ALA A 74 -15.26 -5.52 9.09
CA ALA A 74 -15.67 -5.30 10.48
C ALA A 74 -14.48 -5.13 11.43
N ILE A 75 -13.39 -5.87 11.19
CA ILE A 75 -12.13 -5.71 11.92
C ILE A 75 -11.49 -4.36 11.61
N MET A 76 -11.31 -4.01 10.33
CA MET A 76 -10.67 -2.75 9.91
C MET A 76 -11.44 -1.52 10.41
N GLU A 77 -12.76 -1.60 10.46
CA GLU A 77 -13.64 -0.53 10.93
C GLU A 77 -13.31 -0.07 12.36
N ARG A 78 -12.91 -1.00 13.23
CA ARG A 78 -12.58 -0.75 14.64
C ARG A 78 -11.06 -0.60 14.86
N LEU A 79 -10.28 -1.40 14.15
CA LEU A 79 -8.83 -1.46 14.29
C LEU A 79 -8.17 -0.13 13.97
N ILE A 80 -8.52 0.47 12.84
CA ILE A 80 -7.88 1.69 12.35
C ILE A 80 -8.12 2.87 13.31
N PRO A 81 -9.37 3.23 13.65
CA PRO A 81 -9.59 4.32 14.60
C PRO A 81 -9.08 4.00 16.00
N GLY A 82 -9.11 2.73 16.44
CA GLY A 82 -8.59 2.33 17.74
C GLY A 82 -7.08 2.52 17.87
N ILE A 83 -6.31 2.24 16.82
CA ILE A 83 -4.86 2.45 16.79
C ILE A 83 -4.52 3.92 16.52
N GLN A 84 -5.20 4.58 15.59
CA GLN A 84 -4.96 5.99 15.25
C GLN A 84 -5.50 6.99 16.29
N GLY A 85 -6.38 6.54 17.19
CA GLY A 85 -6.99 7.35 18.22
C GLY A 85 -8.30 8.02 17.82
N SER A 86 -8.64 8.04 16.53
CA SER A 86 -9.87 8.66 16.00
C SER A 86 -10.28 8.07 14.65
N SER A 87 -11.58 8.09 14.36
CA SER A 87 -12.15 7.78 13.03
C SER A 87 -11.96 8.93 12.02
N ARG A 88 -11.44 10.06 12.44
CA ARG A 88 -11.18 11.23 11.59
C ARG A 88 -9.72 11.38 11.17
N GLY A 89 -8.88 10.41 11.52
CA GLY A 89 -7.44 10.39 11.24
C GLY A 89 -6.61 10.11 12.49
N VAL A 90 -5.30 10.21 12.38
CA VAL A 90 -4.38 9.96 13.49
C VAL A 90 -4.40 11.12 14.48
N THR A 91 -4.29 10.81 15.78
CA THR A 91 -4.17 11.79 16.88
C THR A 91 -2.75 11.83 17.44
N ARG A 92 -2.45 12.82 18.28
CA ARG A 92 -1.13 12.98 18.90
C ARG A 92 -0.70 11.78 19.75
N ASP A 93 -1.64 11.16 20.46
CA ASP A 93 -1.47 9.94 21.24
C ASP A 93 -1.76 8.67 20.42
N GLY A 94 -2.00 8.84 19.14
CA GLY A 94 -2.24 7.75 18.18
C GLY A 94 -0.97 7.17 17.59
N VAL A 95 -1.14 6.04 16.92
CA VAL A 95 -0.12 5.40 16.09
C VAL A 95 -0.65 5.36 14.66
N ALA A 96 0.05 6.00 13.75
CA ALA A 96 -0.29 6.00 12.34
C ALA A 96 -0.15 4.58 11.75
N VAL A 97 -1.09 4.19 10.88
CA VAL A 97 -1.07 2.85 10.26
C VAL A 97 -0.79 2.91 8.77
N THR A 98 -0.13 1.89 8.25
CA THR A 98 -0.02 1.62 6.82
C THR A 98 -0.80 0.35 6.50
N ILE A 99 -1.98 0.50 5.92
CA ILE A 99 -2.82 -0.62 5.52
C ILE A 99 -2.32 -1.22 4.22
N LYS A 100 -2.28 -2.55 4.14
CA LYS A 100 -1.60 -3.26 3.05
C LYS A 100 -2.27 -4.58 2.68
N HIS A 101 -2.01 -5.12 1.50
CA HIS A 101 -1.26 -4.57 0.38
C HIS A 101 -2.23 -4.27 -0.76
N PHE A 102 -2.41 -3.00 -1.06
CA PHE A 102 -3.36 -2.55 -2.08
C PHE A 102 -2.97 -3.07 -3.49
N PRO A 103 -3.92 -3.52 -4.30
CA PRO A 103 -5.38 -3.58 -4.12
C PRO A 103 -5.90 -4.91 -3.55
N GLY A 104 -5.08 -5.67 -2.85
CA GLY A 104 -5.37 -6.98 -2.29
C GLY A 104 -4.37 -8.04 -2.78
N GLY A 105 -3.56 -8.54 -1.84
CA GLY A 105 -2.48 -9.49 -2.13
C GLY A 105 -2.95 -10.93 -2.32
N GLY A 106 -4.20 -11.26 -1.97
CA GLY A 106 -4.71 -12.63 -1.98
C GLY A 106 -4.94 -13.25 -3.36
N ALA A 107 -5.11 -12.43 -4.42
CA ALA A 107 -5.30 -12.91 -5.80
C ALA A 107 -4.01 -13.47 -6.40
N ARG A 108 -3.49 -14.56 -5.82
CA ARG A 108 -2.19 -15.13 -6.19
C ARG A 108 -2.27 -16.14 -7.32
N GLU A 109 -1.32 -16.07 -8.26
CA GLU A 109 -1.10 -17.16 -9.19
C GLU A 109 -0.48 -18.34 -8.43
N ASN A 110 -1.21 -19.45 -8.32
CA ASN A 110 -0.78 -20.68 -7.64
C ASN A 110 -0.32 -20.51 -6.17
N GLY A 111 -0.76 -19.45 -5.50
CA GLY A 111 -0.40 -19.18 -4.11
C GLY A 111 1.02 -18.63 -3.91
N PHE A 112 1.81 -18.43 -4.96
CA PHE A 112 3.18 -17.93 -4.85
C PHE A 112 3.26 -16.47 -4.40
N ASP A 113 4.23 -16.18 -3.54
CA ASP A 113 4.45 -14.84 -3.01
C ASP A 113 5.31 -13.98 -3.95
N PRO A 114 5.01 -12.67 -4.12
CA PRO A 114 5.70 -11.80 -5.07
C PRO A 114 7.08 -11.32 -4.63
N HIS A 115 7.61 -11.76 -3.50
CA HIS A 115 9.05 -11.62 -3.21
C HIS A 115 9.91 -12.50 -4.14
N TYR A 116 9.28 -13.41 -4.87
CA TYR A 116 9.93 -14.32 -5.82
C TYR A 116 9.32 -14.15 -7.21
N VAL A 117 10.12 -14.42 -8.25
CA VAL A 117 9.71 -14.27 -9.66
C VAL A 117 8.46 -15.10 -10.00
N GLN A 118 8.30 -16.27 -9.37
CA GLN A 118 7.15 -17.15 -9.59
C GLN A 118 5.84 -16.52 -9.10
N GLY A 119 5.91 -15.66 -8.10
CA GLY A 119 4.75 -15.01 -7.49
C GLY A 119 4.47 -13.59 -7.99
N GLN A 120 5.12 -13.14 -9.07
CA GLN A 120 4.98 -11.77 -9.53
C GLN A 120 3.57 -11.37 -10.03
N TRP A 121 2.67 -12.35 -10.25
CA TRP A 121 1.36 -12.10 -10.84
C TRP A 121 0.21 -12.12 -9.82
N ASN A 122 -0.64 -11.09 -9.88
CA ASN A 122 -2.00 -11.16 -9.39
C ASN A 122 -2.90 -11.67 -10.53
N VAL A 123 -3.65 -12.74 -10.25
CA VAL A 123 -4.56 -13.36 -11.22
C VAL A 123 -5.95 -13.46 -10.58
N TYR A 124 -6.90 -12.76 -11.15
CA TYR A 124 -8.28 -12.72 -10.69
C TYR A 124 -9.07 -13.82 -11.39
N GLN A 125 -9.35 -14.92 -10.68
CA GLN A 125 -9.93 -16.15 -11.23
C GLN A 125 -11.38 -16.00 -11.67
N THR A 126 -12.12 -15.11 -11.02
CA THR A 126 -13.53 -14.85 -11.32
C THR A 126 -13.74 -13.40 -11.72
N GLU A 127 -14.76 -13.17 -12.54
CA GLU A 127 -15.17 -11.82 -12.92
C GLU A 127 -15.51 -11.01 -11.69
N ASP A 128 -15.07 -9.75 -11.66
CA ASP A 128 -15.34 -8.78 -10.60
C ASP A 128 -14.84 -9.14 -9.19
N SER A 129 -13.95 -10.14 -9.07
CA SER A 129 -13.42 -10.54 -7.76
C SER A 129 -12.59 -9.44 -7.08
N LEU A 130 -11.98 -8.55 -7.83
CA LEU A 130 -11.30 -7.37 -7.28
C LEU A 130 -12.25 -6.53 -6.43
N ARG A 131 -13.40 -6.14 -6.99
CA ARG A 131 -14.39 -5.30 -6.30
C ARG A 131 -15.13 -6.06 -5.22
N THR A 132 -15.38 -7.36 -5.44
CA THR A 132 -16.16 -8.19 -4.51
C THR A 132 -15.38 -8.60 -3.27
N TYR A 133 -14.12 -9.01 -3.44
CA TYR A 133 -13.35 -9.60 -2.34
C TYR A 133 -12.21 -8.71 -1.84
N HIS A 134 -11.53 -7.99 -2.73
CA HIS A 134 -10.27 -7.34 -2.37
C HIS A 134 -10.42 -5.86 -1.99
N LEU A 135 -11.26 -5.10 -2.70
CA LEU A 135 -11.42 -3.66 -2.43
C LEU A 135 -12.24 -3.31 -1.18
N PRO A 136 -13.21 -4.12 -0.69
CA PRO A 136 -14.06 -3.69 0.42
C PRO A 136 -13.28 -3.29 1.68
N ALA A 137 -12.28 -4.07 2.09
CA ALA A 137 -11.47 -3.78 3.28
C ALA A 137 -10.62 -2.49 3.12
N PHE A 138 -10.12 -2.21 1.92
CA PHE A 138 -9.45 -0.95 1.63
C PHE A 138 -10.40 0.25 1.61
N ARG A 139 -11.63 0.06 1.11
CA ARG A 139 -12.66 1.10 1.19
C ARG A 139 -12.96 1.44 2.64
N THR A 140 -13.19 0.44 3.49
CA THR A 140 -13.34 0.64 4.94
C THR A 140 -12.15 1.38 5.54
N ALA A 141 -10.92 1.01 5.17
CA ALA A 141 -9.72 1.69 5.65
C ALA A 141 -9.70 3.17 5.25
N ILE A 142 -10.10 3.51 4.03
CA ILE A 142 -10.17 4.89 3.54
C ILE A 142 -11.26 5.69 4.27
N GLU A 143 -12.43 5.10 4.47
CA GLU A 143 -13.54 5.69 5.22
C GLU A 143 -13.15 5.97 6.69
N LYS A 144 -12.36 5.09 7.30
CA LYS A 144 -11.80 5.27 8.65
C LYS A 144 -10.51 6.11 8.67
N LYS A 145 -10.17 6.76 7.56
CA LYS A 145 -9.05 7.70 7.45
C LYS A 145 -7.71 7.08 7.83
N ALA A 146 -7.44 5.86 7.34
CA ALA A 146 -6.11 5.27 7.43
C ALA A 146 -5.05 6.25 6.89
N SER A 147 -4.00 6.50 7.65
CA SER A 147 -3.02 7.54 7.34
C SER A 147 -2.17 7.22 6.12
N SER A 148 -1.93 5.94 5.85
CA SER A 148 -1.23 5.51 4.64
C SER A 148 -1.69 4.14 4.13
N ILE A 149 -1.44 3.91 2.83
CA ILE A 149 -1.70 2.63 2.16
C ILE A 149 -0.43 2.21 1.42
N MET A 150 -0.17 0.89 1.41
CA MET A 150 0.98 0.29 0.75
C MET A 150 0.50 -0.56 -0.44
N PRO A 151 0.89 -0.21 -1.69
CA PRO A 151 0.66 -1.08 -2.83
C PRO A 151 1.55 -2.32 -2.78
N TYR A 152 1.02 -3.43 -3.31
CA TYR A 152 1.75 -4.70 -3.32
C TYR A 152 2.79 -4.75 -4.44
N TYR A 153 3.77 -5.64 -4.31
CA TYR A 153 4.79 -5.87 -5.35
C TYR A 153 4.21 -6.36 -6.66
N ALA A 154 3.21 -7.24 -6.57
CA ALA A 154 2.68 -7.96 -7.72
C ALA A 154 2.21 -7.04 -8.84
N LYS A 155 2.17 -7.59 -10.03
CA LYS A 155 1.59 -6.97 -11.21
C LYS A 155 0.32 -7.72 -11.65
N PRO A 156 -0.73 -7.02 -12.10
CA PRO A 156 -1.94 -7.68 -12.58
C PRO A 156 -1.68 -8.35 -13.94
N SER A 157 -2.38 -9.46 -14.19
CA SER A 157 -2.32 -10.16 -15.47
C SER A 157 -3.66 -10.08 -16.20
N ALA A 158 -3.74 -9.28 -17.26
CA ALA A 158 -4.93 -9.25 -18.13
C ALA A 158 -5.16 -10.60 -18.83
N ALA A 159 -4.08 -11.25 -19.27
CA ALA A 159 -4.17 -12.49 -20.04
C ALA A 159 -4.68 -13.71 -19.23
N LYS A 160 -4.47 -13.68 -17.91
CA LYS A 160 -4.83 -14.80 -17.00
C LYS A 160 -6.03 -14.48 -16.10
N SER A 161 -6.44 -13.22 -16.03
CA SER A 161 -7.57 -12.79 -15.20
C SER A 161 -8.87 -12.74 -16.00
N ARG A 162 -9.98 -12.94 -15.31
CA ARG A 162 -11.30 -12.53 -15.82
C ARG A 162 -11.44 -11.01 -15.73
N PRO A 163 -12.38 -10.38 -16.46
CA PRO A 163 -12.63 -8.94 -16.38
C PRO A 163 -12.82 -8.46 -14.94
N GLN A 164 -12.18 -7.36 -14.61
CA GLN A 164 -12.30 -6.72 -13.30
C GLN A 164 -12.80 -5.29 -13.46
N TYR A 165 -13.55 -4.81 -12.47
CA TYR A 165 -14.19 -3.50 -12.53
C TYR A 165 -13.81 -2.65 -11.32
N GLY A 166 -13.72 -1.34 -11.54
CA GLY A 166 -13.60 -0.35 -10.48
C GLY A 166 -14.95 -0.12 -9.76
N PRO A 167 -14.97 0.68 -8.68
CA PRO A 167 -16.20 1.02 -7.95
C PRO A 167 -17.31 1.60 -8.81
N GLY A 168 -16.95 2.35 -9.87
CA GLY A 168 -17.89 2.94 -10.83
C GLY A 168 -18.42 1.98 -11.89
N GLY A 169 -17.94 0.73 -11.92
CA GLY A 169 -18.30 -0.25 -12.95
C GLY A 169 -17.44 -0.21 -14.21
N ASP A 170 -16.44 0.67 -14.27
CA ASP A 170 -15.51 0.74 -15.40
C ASP A 170 -14.54 -0.44 -15.39
N VAL A 171 -14.24 -0.97 -16.57
CA VAL A 171 -13.25 -2.05 -16.71
C VAL A 171 -11.86 -1.54 -16.32
N MET A 172 -11.21 -2.28 -15.41
CA MET A 172 -9.87 -1.93 -14.95
C MET A 172 -8.79 -2.24 -15.97
N GLU A 173 -7.93 -1.27 -16.26
CA GLU A 173 -6.72 -1.48 -17.06
C GLU A 173 -5.71 -2.30 -16.26
N MET A 174 -5.36 -3.48 -16.77
CA MET A 174 -4.42 -4.43 -16.16
C MET A 174 -3.02 -4.33 -16.80
N LYS A 175 -2.43 -3.11 -16.81
CA LYS A 175 -1.04 -2.94 -17.27
C LYS A 175 -0.12 -3.85 -16.44
N PRO A 176 0.76 -4.68 -17.08
CA PRO A 176 1.55 -5.70 -16.37
C PRO A 176 2.79 -5.12 -15.68
N VAL A 177 2.60 -4.13 -14.83
CA VAL A 177 3.63 -3.51 -13.96
C VAL A 177 3.21 -3.61 -12.51
N GLY A 178 4.17 -3.69 -11.59
CA GLY A 178 3.91 -3.72 -10.16
C GLY A 178 2.96 -2.60 -9.72
N PHE A 179 2.09 -2.87 -8.75
CA PHE A 179 1.02 -1.91 -8.41
C PHE A 179 1.55 -0.53 -8.03
N ALA A 180 2.75 -0.43 -7.46
CA ALA A 180 3.40 0.86 -7.17
C ALA A 180 3.75 1.69 -8.43
N PHE A 181 3.84 1.05 -9.59
CA PHE A 181 4.10 1.67 -10.90
C PHE A 181 2.85 1.76 -11.77
N ASN A 182 1.70 1.32 -11.27
CA ASN A 182 0.47 1.22 -12.05
C ASN A 182 -0.45 2.41 -11.81
N ARG A 183 -0.45 3.35 -12.76
CA ARG A 183 -1.23 4.59 -12.65
C ARG A 183 -2.73 4.34 -12.56
N ALA A 184 -3.27 3.33 -13.28
CA ALA A 184 -4.68 3.00 -13.22
C ALA A 184 -5.12 2.59 -11.81
N PHE A 185 -4.24 1.89 -11.07
CA PHE A 185 -4.52 1.49 -9.69
C PHE A 185 -4.26 2.59 -8.67
N ILE A 186 -3.14 3.33 -8.77
CA ILE A 186 -2.81 4.33 -7.74
C ILE A 186 -3.58 5.64 -7.96
N GLN A 187 -3.54 6.22 -9.16
CA GLN A 187 -4.27 7.46 -9.42
C GLN A 187 -5.75 7.19 -9.67
N GLY A 188 -6.06 6.34 -10.67
CA GLY A 188 -7.44 6.09 -11.06
C GLY A 188 -8.26 5.43 -9.96
N LEU A 189 -7.84 4.27 -9.49
CA LEU A 189 -8.64 3.51 -8.51
C LEU A 189 -8.51 4.10 -7.09
N LEU A 190 -7.28 4.16 -6.53
CA LEU A 190 -7.09 4.50 -5.12
C LEU A 190 -7.43 5.98 -4.84
N ARG A 191 -6.93 6.90 -5.67
CA ARG A 191 -7.11 8.34 -5.44
C ARG A 191 -8.44 8.86 -5.95
N GLU A 192 -8.75 8.65 -7.23
CA GLU A 192 -9.89 9.29 -7.88
C GLU A 192 -11.21 8.57 -7.56
N GLN A 193 -11.27 7.25 -7.69
CA GLN A 193 -12.52 6.50 -7.47
C GLN A 193 -12.79 6.20 -5.99
N MET A 194 -11.75 5.89 -5.19
CA MET A 194 -11.91 5.56 -3.78
C MET A 194 -11.67 6.73 -2.83
N GLY A 195 -11.13 7.86 -3.31
CA GLY A 195 -10.98 9.10 -2.54
C GLY A 195 -9.90 9.05 -1.44
N PHE A 196 -8.84 8.27 -1.61
CA PHE A 196 -7.77 8.19 -0.61
C PHE A 196 -6.94 9.47 -0.55
N GLU A 197 -6.89 10.11 0.61
CA GLU A 197 -6.20 11.38 0.86
C GLU A 197 -4.84 11.24 1.56
N GLY A 198 -4.58 10.11 2.25
CA GLY A 198 -3.33 9.82 2.94
C GLY A 198 -2.15 9.64 1.98
N TYR A 199 -0.98 9.31 2.45
CA TYR A 199 0.15 9.04 1.56
C TYR A 199 0.26 7.56 1.16
N VAL A 200 0.88 7.32 0.02
CA VAL A 200 1.19 5.98 -0.47
C VAL A 200 2.63 5.65 -0.14
N ASN A 201 2.81 4.60 0.66
CA ASN A 201 4.10 4.09 1.07
C ASN A 201 4.39 2.83 0.26
N SER A 202 5.42 2.82 -0.59
CA SER A 202 5.72 1.60 -1.35
C SER A 202 6.04 0.43 -0.44
N ASP A 203 5.89 -0.77 -0.94
CA ASP A 203 6.53 -1.93 -0.32
C ASP A 203 8.05 -1.88 -0.53
N SER A 204 8.83 -2.65 0.22
CA SER A 204 10.27 -2.54 0.28
C SER A 204 10.95 -3.12 -0.97
N GLY A 205 11.90 -2.39 -1.54
CA GLY A 205 12.74 -2.89 -2.64
C GLY A 205 12.09 -2.88 -4.02
N ILE A 206 11.02 -2.11 -4.23
CA ILE A 206 10.40 -1.95 -5.56
C ILE A 206 11.36 -1.35 -6.60
N SER A 207 12.32 -0.54 -6.17
CA SER A 207 13.30 0.09 -7.07
C SER A 207 14.43 -0.86 -7.51
N ASN A 208 14.58 -2.01 -6.86
CA ASN A 208 15.67 -2.96 -7.14
C ASN A 208 15.22 -4.41 -7.26
N LYS A 209 14.94 -5.11 -6.14
CA LYS A 209 14.70 -6.56 -6.12
C LYS A 209 13.34 -6.99 -6.68
N MET A 210 12.28 -6.21 -6.43
CA MET A 210 10.91 -6.52 -6.83
C MET A 210 10.36 -5.48 -7.83
N ALA A 211 11.18 -5.14 -8.82
CA ALA A 211 10.82 -4.18 -9.87
C ALA A 211 10.00 -4.82 -11.00
N TRP A 212 8.98 -5.61 -10.62
CA TRP A 212 8.23 -6.42 -11.57
C TRP A 212 7.54 -5.61 -12.67
N GLY A 213 7.90 -5.88 -13.92
CA GLY A 213 7.36 -5.22 -15.11
C GLY A 213 7.99 -3.87 -15.45
N VAL A 214 9.07 -3.49 -14.74
CA VAL A 214 9.88 -2.29 -15.00
C VAL A 214 11.38 -2.61 -14.92
N GLU A 215 11.74 -3.88 -15.13
CA GLU A 215 13.10 -4.40 -15.00
C GLU A 215 14.08 -3.74 -15.98
N GLU A 216 13.58 -3.28 -17.14
CA GLU A 216 14.37 -2.59 -18.18
C GLU A 216 14.74 -1.15 -17.81
N LEU A 217 14.07 -0.56 -16.83
CA LEU A 217 14.39 0.78 -16.34
C LEU A 217 15.56 0.74 -15.35
N ASP A 218 16.38 1.78 -15.34
CA ASP A 218 17.36 1.97 -14.29
C ASP A 218 16.72 2.45 -12.96
N VAL A 219 17.44 2.39 -11.88
CA VAL A 219 16.93 2.71 -10.53
C VAL A 219 16.38 4.14 -10.43
N PRO A 220 17.06 5.19 -10.94
CA PRO A 220 16.52 6.54 -10.95
C PRO A 220 15.16 6.64 -11.66
N SER A 221 15.04 6.02 -12.83
CA SER A 221 13.79 6.01 -13.61
C SER A 221 12.66 5.23 -12.91
N ARG A 222 12.97 4.12 -12.22
CA ARG A 222 11.97 3.39 -11.40
C ARG A 222 11.47 4.24 -10.23
N ILE A 223 12.36 4.94 -9.54
CA ILE A 223 11.97 5.86 -8.46
C ILE A 223 11.07 6.96 -9.00
N ALA A 224 11.47 7.60 -10.11
CA ALA A 224 10.67 8.65 -10.74
C ALA A 224 9.29 8.14 -11.16
N LEU A 225 9.23 6.99 -11.82
CA LEU A 225 7.97 6.38 -12.24
C LEU A 225 7.04 6.10 -11.07
N ALA A 226 7.53 5.53 -9.98
CA ALA A 226 6.74 5.26 -8.78
C ALA A 226 6.19 6.57 -8.17
N VAL A 227 7.03 7.59 -8.00
CA VAL A 227 6.60 8.88 -7.43
C VAL A 227 5.61 9.59 -8.35
N ASN A 228 5.83 9.59 -9.65
CA ASN A 228 4.91 10.18 -10.63
C ASN A 228 3.59 9.42 -10.73
N THR A 229 3.61 8.11 -10.43
CA THR A 229 2.40 7.29 -10.31
C THR A 229 1.60 7.63 -9.04
N GLY A 230 2.22 8.23 -8.04
CA GLY A 230 1.55 8.69 -6.81
C GLY A 230 2.01 8.01 -5.53
N VAL A 231 3.11 7.26 -5.59
CA VAL A 231 3.85 6.81 -4.41
C VAL A 231 4.55 8.02 -3.79
N ASP A 232 4.44 8.15 -2.47
CA ASP A 232 4.98 9.31 -1.74
C ASP A 232 6.24 8.95 -0.94
N ILE A 233 6.43 7.67 -0.56
CA ILE A 233 7.64 7.14 0.10
C ILE A 233 8.11 5.87 -0.60
N ILE A 234 9.38 5.81 -0.97
CA ILE A 234 10.04 4.59 -1.46
C ILE A 234 10.63 3.84 -0.28
N SER A 235 9.93 2.81 0.18
CA SER A 235 10.32 2.03 1.35
C SER A 235 11.48 1.08 1.07
N GLY A 236 12.30 0.85 2.10
CA GLY A 236 13.41 -0.09 2.05
C GLY A 236 14.53 0.30 1.08
N SER A 237 14.51 1.55 0.57
CA SER A 237 15.60 2.12 -0.21
C SER A 237 16.32 3.19 0.61
N LEU A 238 17.63 3.06 0.70
CA LEU A 238 18.52 4.09 1.25
C LEU A 238 19.29 4.80 0.13
N ASP A 239 18.92 4.56 -1.13
CA ASP A 239 19.61 5.12 -2.30
C ASP A 239 19.13 6.54 -2.59
N VAL A 240 19.60 7.45 -1.75
CA VAL A 240 19.36 8.90 -1.92
C VAL A 240 20.04 9.45 -3.19
N PHE A 241 21.10 8.79 -3.66
CA PHE A 241 21.80 9.21 -4.87
C PHE A 241 20.96 8.95 -6.12
N ALA A 242 20.32 7.79 -6.21
CA ALA A 242 19.42 7.49 -7.32
C ALA A 242 18.18 8.40 -7.32
N ALA A 243 17.63 8.73 -6.16
CA ALA A 243 16.53 9.69 -6.06
C ALA A 243 16.94 11.10 -6.48
N ARG A 244 18.14 11.54 -6.06
CA ARG A 244 18.72 12.81 -6.49
C ARG A 244 18.99 12.82 -7.99
N GLU A 245 19.56 11.76 -8.54
CA GLU A 245 19.79 11.64 -9.97
C GLU A 245 18.48 11.74 -10.76
N ALA A 246 17.40 11.06 -10.32
CA ALA A 246 16.10 11.16 -10.96
C ALA A 246 15.58 12.62 -11.03
N TYR A 247 15.84 13.41 -10.00
CA TYR A 247 15.50 14.83 -9.94
C TYR A 247 16.41 15.69 -10.85
N GLU A 248 17.72 15.49 -10.80
CA GLU A 248 18.67 16.21 -11.65
C GLU A 248 18.43 15.94 -13.14
N ARG A 249 18.04 14.70 -13.51
CA ARG A 249 17.62 14.35 -14.87
C ARG A 249 16.41 15.18 -15.32
N GLY A 250 15.47 15.46 -14.43
CA GLY A 250 14.32 16.34 -14.70
C GLY A 250 14.76 17.78 -14.96
N ARG A 251 15.57 18.32 -14.07
CA ARG A 251 16.07 19.70 -14.17
C ARG A 251 16.94 19.94 -15.41
N ASN A 252 17.75 18.97 -15.80
CA ASN A 252 18.72 19.10 -16.89
C ASN A 252 18.16 18.66 -18.26
N GLY A 253 16.88 18.22 -18.32
CA GLY A 253 16.28 17.77 -19.56
C GLY A 253 16.92 16.51 -20.16
N TYR A 254 17.22 15.52 -19.32
CA TYR A 254 17.93 14.29 -19.70
C TYR A 254 17.35 13.62 -20.95
N TYR A 255 16.06 13.39 -20.98
CA TYR A 255 15.38 12.79 -22.12
C TYR A 255 14.99 13.79 -23.22
N THR A 256 14.92 15.07 -22.91
CA THR A 256 14.44 16.13 -23.82
C THR A 256 15.57 16.96 -24.39
N ALA A 257 16.21 17.81 -23.59
CA ALA A 257 17.27 18.70 -24.05
C ALA A 257 18.57 17.96 -24.35
N GLN A 258 18.92 16.92 -23.59
CA GLN A 258 20.13 16.11 -23.81
C GLN A 258 19.89 14.97 -24.81
N GLY A 259 18.64 14.65 -25.16
CA GLY A 259 18.29 13.70 -26.21
C GLY A 259 18.56 12.23 -25.90
N HIS A 260 18.63 11.84 -24.60
CA HIS A 260 18.74 10.43 -24.25
C HIS A 260 17.49 9.66 -24.68
N PRO A 261 17.63 8.40 -25.12
CA PRO A 261 16.48 7.61 -25.59
C PRO A 261 15.51 7.31 -24.46
N VAL A 262 14.23 7.54 -24.71
CA VAL A 262 13.17 7.13 -23.79
C VAL A 262 12.88 5.64 -24.04
N PRO A 263 12.90 4.77 -22.99
CA PRO A 263 12.54 3.38 -23.13
C PRO A 263 11.13 3.19 -23.72
N GLN A 264 10.96 2.17 -24.54
CA GLN A 264 9.69 1.90 -25.20
C GLN A 264 8.54 1.72 -24.20
N GLY A 265 7.41 2.35 -24.45
CA GLY A 265 6.21 2.27 -23.60
C GLY A 265 6.16 3.30 -22.47
N TYR A 266 7.14 4.20 -22.37
CA TYR A 266 7.18 5.28 -21.39
C TYR A 266 7.22 6.66 -22.05
N ARG A 267 6.86 7.69 -21.28
CA ARG A 267 7.06 9.10 -21.66
C ARG A 267 8.22 9.66 -20.85
N ALA A 268 8.97 10.58 -21.44
CA ALA A 268 10.10 11.22 -20.78
C ALA A 268 9.78 11.77 -19.38
N GLY A 269 8.65 12.45 -19.23
CA GLY A 269 8.19 13.02 -17.97
C GLY A 269 7.81 11.99 -16.90
N ASP A 270 7.50 10.75 -17.26
CA ASP A 270 7.20 9.70 -16.28
C ASP A 270 8.48 9.17 -15.60
N LEU A 271 9.65 9.36 -16.23
CA LEU A 271 10.93 8.78 -15.84
C LEU A 271 11.91 9.79 -15.18
N VAL A 272 11.44 10.99 -14.86
CA VAL A 272 12.20 12.02 -14.14
C VAL A 272 11.35 12.61 -13.02
N LEU A 273 11.99 13.08 -11.94
CA LEU A 273 11.28 13.77 -10.86
C LEU A 273 11.16 15.26 -11.14
N THR A 274 10.00 15.82 -10.75
CA THR A 274 9.72 17.26 -10.83
C THR A 274 9.51 17.85 -9.45
N ASP A 275 9.64 19.17 -9.31
CA ASP A 275 9.34 19.91 -8.07
C ASP A 275 7.90 19.65 -7.61
N GLU A 276 6.94 19.55 -8.53
CA GLU A 276 5.53 19.27 -8.23
C GLU A 276 5.35 17.87 -7.63
N ALA A 277 5.98 16.86 -8.22
CA ALA A 277 5.89 15.48 -7.74
C ALA A 277 6.51 15.33 -6.35
N LEU A 278 7.68 15.96 -6.13
CA LEU A 278 8.36 15.98 -4.84
C LEU A 278 7.55 16.76 -3.80
N THR A 279 7.06 17.96 -4.11
CA THR A 279 6.24 18.78 -3.22
C THR A 279 4.99 18.02 -2.79
N ARG A 280 4.31 17.38 -3.73
CA ARG A 280 3.13 16.53 -3.43
C ARG A 280 3.45 15.41 -2.45
N ALA A 281 4.52 14.66 -2.69
CA ALA A 281 4.94 13.54 -1.86
C ALA A 281 5.34 14.01 -0.45
N VAL A 282 6.16 15.06 -0.36
CA VAL A 282 6.60 15.65 0.91
C VAL A 282 5.42 16.23 1.70
N THR A 283 4.51 16.94 1.04
CA THR A 283 3.32 17.52 1.70
C THR A 283 2.47 16.44 2.38
N ARG A 284 2.22 15.32 1.67
CA ARG A 284 1.41 14.22 2.23
C ARG A 284 2.10 13.53 3.41
N THR A 285 3.39 13.33 3.32
CA THR A 285 4.16 12.67 4.39
C THR A 285 4.36 13.57 5.60
N LEU A 286 4.58 14.86 5.40
CA LEU A 286 4.68 15.83 6.50
C LEU A 286 3.34 16.03 7.21
N LYS A 287 2.22 16.00 6.48
CA LYS A 287 0.88 16.10 7.09
C LYS A 287 0.70 15.12 8.24
N GLU A 288 1.03 13.83 8.04
CA GLU A 288 0.95 12.81 9.12
C GLU A 288 1.81 13.20 10.32
N LYS A 289 3.02 13.71 10.09
CA LYS A 289 3.92 14.13 11.19
C LYS A 289 3.37 15.32 11.97
N PHE A 290 2.71 16.28 11.31
CA PHE A 290 2.02 17.38 11.97
C PHE A 290 0.81 16.87 12.76
N GLU A 291 0.02 15.98 12.22
CA GLU A 291 -1.13 15.37 12.91
C GLU A 291 -0.69 14.60 14.17
N LEU A 292 0.46 13.93 14.12
CA LEU A 292 1.08 13.26 15.26
C LEU A 292 1.71 14.22 16.28
N GLY A 293 1.76 15.53 16.01
CA GLY A 293 2.37 16.52 16.89
C GLY A 293 3.90 16.44 16.99
N MET A 294 4.56 15.80 16.02
CA MET A 294 6.03 15.55 16.08
C MET A 294 6.87 16.83 16.00
N PHE A 295 6.28 17.95 15.61
CA PHE A 295 6.96 19.25 15.54
C PHE A 295 6.66 20.16 16.75
N ASP A 296 5.74 19.78 17.63
CA ASP A 296 5.33 20.60 18.76
C ASP A 296 6.24 20.41 19.97
N ASN A 297 6.85 19.24 20.09
CA ASN A 297 7.83 18.91 21.13
C ASN A 297 8.81 17.88 20.55
N PRO A 298 9.82 18.32 19.79
CA PRO A 298 10.78 17.45 19.10
C PRO A 298 11.74 16.75 20.05
#